data_a44eeb8061562325c153cd169e2bbcd6
#
_entry.id   a44eeb8061562325c153cd169e2bbcd6
#
_cell.length_a   1.000
_cell.length_b   1.000
_cell.length_c   1.000
_cell.angle_alpha   90.00
_cell.angle_beta   90.00
_cell.angle_gamma   90.00
#
_symmetry.space_group_name_H-M   'P 1'
#
loop_
_entity.id
_entity.type
_entity.pdbx_description
1 polymer ?
#
loop_
_entity_poly.entity_id
_entity_poly.type
_entity_poly.pdbx_seq_one_letter_code
_entity_poly.pdbx_strand_id
1 'polypeptide(L)'
;MRAMIVDDSRAQRMLLKRAVAPLGFEVIEAENGEDALSKLDTDDPVDVMLVDWNMPVMDGLALVRRVRATRAFADVFVMMVTSESDPKKMARALMVGADDYLVKPVDGDMIRSKLEQTSAMSGRLA
;
A
#
# COMPACT_ATOMS: atom_id res chain seq x y z
N MET A 1 0.27 6.50 -13.33
CA MET A 1 -0.12 5.47 -12.33
C MET A 1 -0.50 6.13 -11.02
N ARG A 2 -1.39 5.50 -10.26
CA ARG A 2 -1.90 6.05 -9.00
C ARG A 2 -1.49 5.16 -7.84
N ALA A 3 -1.02 5.77 -6.75
CA ALA A 3 -0.67 5.10 -5.50
C ALA A 3 -1.52 5.64 -4.36
N MET A 4 -2.07 4.76 -3.55
CA MET A 4 -2.79 5.14 -2.34
C MET A 4 -1.92 4.82 -1.13
N ILE A 5 -1.71 5.82 -0.28
CA ILE A 5 -0.96 5.69 0.97
C ILE A 5 -1.96 5.66 2.12
N VAL A 6 -2.00 4.55 2.85
CA VAL A 6 -2.94 4.33 3.95
C VAL A 6 -2.16 4.23 5.26
N ASP A 7 -2.23 5.28 6.06
CA ASP A 7 -1.52 5.39 7.34
C ASP A 7 -2.23 6.45 8.18
N ASP A 8 -2.43 6.19 9.47
CA ASP A 8 -3.12 7.15 10.35
C ASP A 8 -2.23 8.35 10.73
N SER A 9 -0.94 8.26 10.54
CA SER A 9 0.00 9.35 10.79
C SER A 9 0.15 10.24 9.56
N ARG A 10 -0.24 11.51 9.68
CA ARG A 10 -0.05 12.50 8.61
C ARG A 10 1.42 12.67 8.24
N ALA A 11 2.31 12.66 9.23
CA ALA A 11 3.74 12.78 9.00
C ALA A 11 4.28 11.59 8.20
N GLN A 12 3.84 10.38 8.52
CA GLN A 12 4.24 9.18 7.78
C GLN A 12 3.70 9.20 6.34
N ARG A 13 2.45 9.62 6.15
CA ARG A 13 1.92 9.77 4.79
C ARG A 13 2.73 10.76 3.97
N MET A 14 3.16 11.87 4.58
CA MET A 14 3.99 12.86 3.90
C MET A 14 5.34 12.28 3.49
N LEU A 15 5.99 11.52 4.36
CA LEU A 15 7.25 10.86 4.05
C LEU A 15 7.10 9.88 2.89
N LEU A 16 6.07 9.05 2.92
CA LEU A 16 5.80 8.07 1.87
C LEU A 16 5.44 8.75 0.54
N LYS A 17 4.66 9.82 0.60
CA LYS A 17 4.34 10.61 -0.60
C LYS A 17 5.61 11.16 -1.26
N ARG A 18 6.54 11.70 -0.46
CA ARG A 18 7.84 12.18 -0.98
C ARG A 18 8.68 11.07 -1.57
N ALA A 19 8.52 9.85 -1.06
CA ALA A 19 9.25 8.69 -1.57
C ALA A 19 8.68 8.18 -2.90
N VAL A 20 7.36 8.19 -3.07
CA VAL A 20 6.74 7.57 -4.25
C VAL A 20 6.41 8.56 -5.38
N ALA A 21 6.18 9.83 -5.08
CA ALA A 21 5.85 10.81 -6.11
C ALA A 21 6.93 10.91 -7.20
N PRO A 22 8.25 10.91 -6.88
CA PRO A 22 9.29 10.93 -7.90
C PRO A 22 9.32 9.70 -8.81
N LEU A 23 8.66 8.61 -8.41
CA LEU A 23 8.56 7.38 -9.22
C LEU A 23 7.49 7.47 -10.31
N GLY A 24 6.75 8.58 -10.37
CA GLY A 24 5.73 8.81 -11.39
C GLY A 24 4.30 8.55 -10.93
N PHE A 25 4.07 8.38 -9.63
CA PHE A 25 2.73 8.15 -9.10
C PHE A 25 2.00 9.46 -8.78
N GLU A 26 0.73 9.51 -9.18
CA GLU A 26 -0.25 10.40 -8.57
C GLU A 26 -0.65 9.78 -7.23
N VAL A 27 -0.58 10.56 -6.14
CA VAL A 27 -0.74 10.04 -4.79
C VAL A 27 -2.09 10.41 -4.20
N ILE A 28 -2.76 9.41 -3.63
CA ILE A 28 -3.98 9.57 -2.84
C ILE A 28 -3.66 9.14 -1.42
N GLU A 29 -4.18 9.86 -0.42
CA GLU A 29 -3.97 9.54 0.98
C GLU A 29 -5.26 9.08 1.65
N ALA A 30 -5.14 8.11 2.56
CA ALA A 30 -6.21 7.65 3.42
C ALA A 30 -5.68 7.47 4.84
N GLU A 31 -6.51 7.77 5.84
CA GLU A 31 -6.07 7.77 7.24
C GLU A 31 -6.37 6.45 7.98
N ASN A 32 -7.16 5.58 7.38
CA ASN A 32 -7.47 4.24 7.90
C ASN A 32 -8.06 3.37 6.77
N GLY A 33 -8.35 2.11 7.09
CA GLY A 33 -8.87 1.16 6.11
C GLY A 33 -10.24 1.53 5.55
N GLU A 34 -11.13 2.06 6.39
CA GLU A 34 -12.46 2.47 5.96
C GLU A 34 -12.39 3.66 5.00
N ASP A 35 -11.56 4.66 5.32
CA ASP A 35 -11.31 5.80 4.45
C ASP A 35 -10.71 5.36 3.11
N ALA A 36 -9.78 4.41 3.14
CA ALA A 36 -9.19 3.83 1.92
C ALA A 36 -10.26 3.19 1.04
N LEU A 37 -11.14 2.37 1.61
CA LEU A 37 -12.22 1.72 0.85
C LEU A 37 -13.17 2.74 0.22
N SER A 38 -13.46 3.82 0.93
CA SER A 38 -14.35 4.87 0.42
C SER A 38 -13.74 5.64 -0.76
N LYS A 39 -12.41 5.66 -0.86
CA LYS A 39 -11.66 6.36 -1.91
C LYS A 39 -11.28 5.47 -3.09
N LEU A 40 -11.43 4.15 -2.97
CA LEU A 40 -11.20 3.25 -4.10
C LEU A 40 -12.32 3.41 -5.12
N ASP A 41 -11.94 3.59 -6.37
CA ASP A 41 -12.85 3.87 -7.47
C ASP A 41 -12.49 2.99 -8.67
N THR A 42 -13.50 2.42 -9.33
CA THR A 42 -13.32 1.60 -10.53
C THR A 42 -13.08 2.44 -11.77
N ASP A 43 -13.55 3.68 -11.78
CA ASP A 43 -13.40 4.61 -12.93
C ASP A 43 -12.01 5.26 -12.94
N ASP A 44 -11.36 5.33 -11.77
CA ASP A 44 -10.02 5.89 -11.63
C ASP A 44 -9.20 4.97 -10.72
N PRO A 45 -8.74 3.83 -11.26
CA PRO A 45 -8.18 2.76 -10.44
C PRO A 45 -6.84 3.14 -9.79
N VAL A 46 -6.62 2.57 -8.61
CA VAL A 46 -5.35 2.61 -7.90
C VAL A 46 -4.50 1.42 -8.35
N ASP A 47 -3.25 1.67 -8.70
CA ASP A 47 -2.30 0.63 -9.13
C ASP A 47 -1.57 0.00 -7.95
N VAL A 48 -1.24 0.81 -6.95
CA VAL A 48 -0.46 0.42 -5.79
C VAL A 48 -1.08 0.98 -4.51
N MET A 49 -1.15 0.15 -3.47
CA MET A 49 -1.48 0.59 -2.12
C MET A 49 -0.31 0.33 -1.19
N LEU A 50 0.08 1.35 -0.42
CA LEU A 50 1.04 1.26 0.66
C LEU A 50 0.24 1.35 1.96
N VAL A 51 0.23 0.27 2.75
CA VAL A 51 -0.71 0.11 3.86
C VAL A 51 0.04 -0.13 5.16
N ASP A 52 -0.21 0.71 6.17
CA ASP A 52 0.25 0.45 7.53
C ASP A 52 -0.68 -0.57 8.21
N TRP A 53 -0.12 -1.35 9.15
CA TRP A 53 -0.90 -2.36 9.88
C TRP A 53 -1.77 -1.72 10.96
N ASN A 54 -1.16 -0.93 11.83
CA ASN A 54 -1.83 -0.42 13.03
C ASN A 54 -2.52 0.92 12.76
N MET A 55 -3.82 0.86 12.56
CA MET A 55 -4.66 2.03 12.31
C MET A 55 -5.97 1.88 13.08
N PRO A 56 -6.59 3.01 13.50
CA PRO A 56 -7.91 2.96 14.13
C PRO A 56 -9.00 2.62 13.11
N VAL A 57 -10.18 2.27 13.58
CA VAL A 57 -11.39 1.97 12.80
C VAL A 57 -11.27 0.67 12.02
N MET A 58 -10.35 0.59 11.06
CA MET A 58 -10.05 -0.62 10.30
C MET A 58 -8.54 -0.69 10.10
N ASP A 59 -7.90 -1.75 10.60
CA ASP A 59 -6.47 -1.94 10.47
C ASP A 59 -6.07 -2.41 9.06
N GLY A 60 -4.75 -2.48 8.83
CA GLY A 60 -4.23 -2.82 7.51
C GLY A 60 -4.56 -4.25 7.08
N LEU A 61 -4.57 -5.21 8.01
CA LEU A 61 -4.91 -6.60 7.68
C LEU A 61 -6.36 -6.71 7.21
N ALA A 62 -7.29 -6.08 7.94
CA ALA A 62 -8.70 -6.07 7.57
C ALA A 62 -8.91 -5.37 6.22
N LEU A 63 -8.18 -4.29 5.96
CA LEU A 63 -8.23 -3.61 4.67
C LEU A 63 -7.78 -4.53 3.53
N VAL A 64 -6.66 -5.22 3.68
CA VAL A 64 -6.16 -6.15 2.65
C VAL A 64 -7.19 -7.23 2.36
N ARG A 65 -7.81 -7.80 3.40
CA ARG A 65 -8.88 -8.80 3.22
C ARG A 65 -10.04 -8.25 2.39
N ARG A 66 -10.48 -7.03 2.68
CA ARG A 66 -11.58 -6.38 1.96
C ARG A 66 -11.23 -6.08 0.52
N VAL A 67 -10.01 -5.62 0.26
CA VAL A 67 -9.53 -5.36 -1.11
C VAL A 67 -9.50 -6.66 -1.91
N ARG A 68 -8.97 -7.73 -1.33
CA ARG A 68 -8.88 -9.02 -2.03
C ARG A 68 -10.23 -9.72 -2.19
N ALA A 69 -11.20 -9.43 -1.34
CA ALA A 69 -12.56 -9.93 -1.48
C ALA A 69 -13.37 -9.17 -2.53
N THR A 70 -12.90 -8.03 -2.99
CA THR A 70 -13.59 -7.19 -3.97
C THR A 70 -12.97 -7.40 -5.35
N ARG A 71 -13.74 -8.00 -6.26
CA ARG A 71 -13.26 -8.39 -7.59
C ARG A 71 -12.68 -7.21 -8.38
N ALA A 72 -13.30 -6.04 -8.29
CA ALA A 72 -12.86 -4.84 -8.99
C ALA A 72 -11.45 -4.37 -8.57
N PHE A 73 -10.97 -4.79 -7.40
CA PHE A 73 -9.67 -4.38 -6.85
C PHE A 73 -8.67 -5.53 -6.77
N ALA A 74 -8.95 -6.64 -7.44
CA ALA A 74 -8.12 -7.85 -7.36
C ALA A 74 -6.68 -7.63 -7.86
N ASP A 75 -6.48 -6.72 -8.80
CA ASP A 75 -5.19 -6.49 -9.44
C ASP A 75 -4.37 -5.36 -8.79
N VAL A 76 -4.87 -4.73 -7.75
CA VAL A 76 -4.11 -3.70 -7.01
C VAL A 76 -2.92 -4.36 -6.33
N PHE A 77 -1.73 -3.80 -6.56
CA PHE A 77 -0.53 -4.24 -5.84
C PHE A 77 -0.56 -3.68 -4.43
N VAL A 78 -0.61 -4.55 -3.43
CA VAL A 78 -0.67 -4.15 -2.02
C VAL A 78 0.66 -4.44 -1.35
N MET A 79 1.30 -3.39 -0.83
CA MET A 79 2.53 -3.50 -0.07
C MET A 79 2.29 -2.99 1.35
N MET A 80 2.57 -3.83 2.34
CA MET A 80 2.57 -3.39 3.73
C MET A 80 3.81 -2.54 3.98
N VAL A 81 3.62 -1.38 4.58
CA VAL A 81 4.71 -0.47 4.98
C VAL A 81 4.43 -0.04 6.41
N THR A 82 5.05 -0.71 7.35
CA THR A 82 4.68 -0.63 8.76
C THR A 82 5.89 -0.86 9.68
N SER A 83 5.80 -0.41 10.92
CA SER A 83 6.79 -0.75 11.95
C SER A 83 6.57 -2.13 12.57
N GLU A 84 5.47 -2.82 12.24
CA GLU A 84 5.23 -4.18 12.70
C GLU A 84 6.23 -5.14 12.03
N SER A 85 7.05 -5.83 12.82
CA SER A 85 8.14 -6.68 12.33
C SER A 85 8.06 -8.13 12.81
N ASP A 86 6.99 -8.53 13.51
CA ASP A 86 6.80 -9.92 13.91
C ASP A 86 6.70 -10.82 12.68
N PRO A 87 7.60 -11.80 12.49
CA PRO A 87 7.56 -12.70 11.33
C PRO A 87 6.23 -13.42 11.13
N LYS A 88 5.54 -13.77 12.21
CA LYS A 88 4.22 -14.44 12.11
C LYS A 88 3.17 -13.53 11.54
N LYS A 89 3.18 -12.25 11.93
CA LYS A 89 2.27 -11.25 11.39
C LYS A 89 2.60 -10.90 9.94
N MET A 90 3.88 -10.81 9.61
CA MET A 90 4.32 -10.59 8.23
C MET A 90 3.82 -11.71 7.32
N ALA A 91 4.02 -12.97 7.72
CA ALA A 91 3.54 -14.13 6.98
C ALA A 91 2.01 -14.10 6.83
N ARG A 92 1.29 -13.72 7.87
CA ARG A 92 -0.18 -13.63 7.84
C ARG A 92 -0.66 -12.58 6.83
N ALA A 93 -0.02 -11.41 6.79
CA ALA A 93 -0.38 -10.37 5.82
C ALA A 93 -0.22 -10.86 4.38
N LEU A 94 0.87 -11.56 4.09
CA LEU A 94 1.11 -12.14 2.77
C LEU A 94 0.09 -13.22 2.44
N MET A 95 -0.27 -14.06 3.41
CA MET A 95 -1.26 -15.12 3.22
C MET A 95 -2.66 -14.58 2.94
N VAL A 96 -3.05 -13.45 3.53
CA VAL A 96 -4.37 -12.86 3.28
C VAL A 96 -4.42 -12.02 2.02
N GLY A 97 -3.30 -11.78 1.36
CA GLY A 97 -3.29 -11.18 0.03
C GLY A 97 -2.38 -9.98 -0.18
N ALA A 98 -1.59 -9.54 0.81
CA ALA A 98 -0.56 -8.55 0.55
C ALA A 98 0.51 -9.13 -0.39
N ASP A 99 0.97 -8.35 -1.35
CA ASP A 99 1.96 -8.80 -2.33
C ASP A 99 3.39 -8.70 -1.80
N ASP A 100 3.64 -7.73 -0.92
CA ASP A 100 4.96 -7.54 -0.34
C ASP A 100 4.88 -6.83 1.02
N TYR A 101 6.03 -6.71 1.68
CA TYR A 101 6.11 -6.18 3.04
C TYR A 101 7.42 -5.43 3.25
N LEU A 102 7.35 -4.20 3.75
CA LEU A 102 8.51 -3.41 4.15
C LEU A 102 8.34 -2.94 5.59
N VAL A 103 9.40 -3.08 6.39
CA VAL A 103 9.43 -2.61 7.78
C VAL A 103 10.06 -1.22 7.83
N LYS A 104 9.36 -0.27 8.44
CA LYS A 104 9.87 1.11 8.62
C LYS A 104 11.15 1.12 9.45
N PRO A 105 12.10 2.03 9.17
CA PRO A 105 12.03 3.13 8.21
C PRO A 105 12.26 2.68 6.77
N VAL A 106 11.58 3.30 5.83
CA VAL A 106 11.71 3.01 4.40
C VAL A 106 12.03 4.30 3.62
N ASP A 107 12.66 4.13 2.46
CA ASP A 107 12.94 5.22 1.53
C ASP A 107 12.42 4.89 0.12
N GLY A 108 12.55 5.84 -0.80
CA GLY A 108 12.07 5.67 -2.17
C GLY A 108 12.77 4.54 -2.92
N ASP A 109 14.05 4.34 -2.67
CA ASP A 109 14.81 3.27 -3.35
C ASP A 109 14.34 1.89 -2.92
N MET A 110 14.03 1.70 -1.65
CA MET A 110 13.47 0.44 -1.13
C MET A 110 12.11 0.14 -1.77
N ILE A 111 11.24 1.14 -1.84
CA ILE A 111 9.91 0.99 -2.46
C ILE A 111 10.05 0.71 -3.95
N ARG A 112 10.87 1.47 -4.66
CA ARG A 112 11.13 1.28 -6.08
C ARG A 112 11.64 -0.12 -6.38
N SER A 113 12.60 -0.61 -5.60
CA SER A 113 13.17 -1.95 -5.76
C SER A 113 12.08 -3.03 -5.66
N LYS A 114 11.18 -2.92 -4.68
CA LYS A 114 10.07 -3.86 -4.53
C LYS A 114 9.09 -3.81 -5.70
N LEU A 115 8.75 -2.62 -6.15
CA LEU A 115 7.81 -2.45 -7.27
C LEU A 115 8.41 -2.97 -8.58
N GLU A 116 9.70 -2.76 -8.82
CA GLU A 116 10.38 -3.24 -10.02
C GLU A 116 10.48 -4.77 -10.10
N GLN A 117 10.36 -5.46 -8.96
CA GLN A 117 10.32 -6.92 -8.92
C GLN A 117 9.00 -7.50 -9.44
N THR A 118 7.98 -6.68 -9.62
CA THR A 118 6.69 -7.15 -10.15
C THR A 118 6.64 -6.97 -11.66
N SER A 119 6.13 -7.98 -12.37
CA SER A 119 5.98 -7.89 -13.83
C SER A 119 5.00 -6.78 -14.25
N ALA A 120 4.00 -6.48 -13.42
CA ALA A 120 3.01 -5.44 -13.70
C ALA A 120 3.60 -4.02 -13.62
N MET A 121 4.63 -3.80 -12.79
CA MET A 121 5.21 -2.49 -12.55
C MET A 121 6.55 -2.29 -13.27
N SER A 122 7.20 -3.37 -13.69
CA SER A 122 8.51 -3.33 -14.34
C SER A 122 8.45 -2.47 -15.61
N GLY A 123 9.33 -1.51 -15.72
CA GLY A 123 9.41 -0.60 -16.87
C GLY A 123 8.39 0.54 -16.87
N ARG A 124 7.47 0.60 -15.90
CA ARG A 124 6.43 1.65 -15.82
C ARG A 124 6.81 2.78 -14.86
N LEU A 125 7.81 2.60 -14.02
CA LEU A 125 8.24 3.59 -13.05
C LEU A 125 9.14 4.64 -13.67
N ALA A 126 9.00 5.87 -13.19
CA ALA A 126 9.84 6.98 -13.65
C ALA A 126 11.31 6.84 -13.19
#